data_0cbe56f997b6b0cc7182fa66fbcd61dd
#
_entry.id   0cbe56f997b6b0cc7182fa66fbcd61dd
#
_cell.length_a   1.000
_cell.length_b   1.000
_cell.length_c   1.000
_cell.angle_alpha   90.00
_cell.angle_beta   90.00
_cell.angle_gamma   90.00
#
_symmetry.space_group_name_H-M   'P 1'
#
loop_
_entity.id
_entity.type
_entity.pdbx_description
1 polymer ?
#
loop_
_entity_poly.entity_id
_entity_poly.type
_entity_poly.pdbx_seq_one_letter_code
_entity_poly.pdbx_strand_id
1 'polypeptide(L)'
;MNAQPEQPEQAEQPEQPGRSAPIARDGDVPAGPVAPSRRAVLGWGGAGLALGAAAAGGAAVAFDRGADMAPTSSTGAAVAFHGEHQAGIASAVQDRLHFAAFDVKTKDRAELVALLKDWTEAARRMTAGQPVGEGGFGGLPEAPPDDTGEALGLKASRLTLTIGFGPGLFDKGRFGLEGKRPEALIELEQFPGDNLDPARSGGDLCVQACADDPQVAVHAIRQLARIGFGKVAVRWSQLGFGKTSSTTPDAQTPRNMMGFKDGTRNVSGTDAAGLDKHVWVGAGDGSAWLTGGSYLVARRIRMHIETWDRTSLQEQEDVFGRDKGEGAPVGKSKERDEPFLKAMKPDAHVRLAHPDTNDGATILRRGYSFTDGTDGLGRLDAGLFFLAYQRDVRKGFVPIQRGLSKSDALNEYIQHVGSAVFAVPPGVLDKDDWWGRTLFA
;
A
#
# COMPACT_ATOMS: atom_id res chain seq x y z
N MET A 1 -28.46 -59.90 -42.28
CA MET A 1 -27.31 -59.08 -42.69
C MET A 1 -26.60 -58.65 -41.46
N ASN A 2 -25.47 -59.31 -41.19
CA ASN A 2 -24.65 -59.08 -39.97
C ASN A 2 -23.78 -57.82 -40.12
N ALA A 3 -23.81 -56.95 -39.19
CA ALA A 3 -22.80 -55.97 -39.02
C ALA A 3 -22.03 -56.28 -37.73
N GLN A 4 -20.71 -56.50 -37.84
CA GLN A 4 -19.78 -56.71 -36.73
C GLN A 4 -19.42 -55.36 -36.12
N PRO A 5 -19.13 -55.32 -34.83
CA PRO A 5 -18.60 -54.08 -34.16
C PRO A 5 -17.08 -53.95 -34.35
N GLU A 6 -16.64 -52.73 -34.64
CA GLU A 6 -15.26 -52.35 -34.75
C GLU A 6 -14.58 -52.34 -33.36
N GLN A 7 -13.33 -52.78 -33.31
CA GLN A 7 -12.46 -52.77 -32.13
C GLN A 7 -11.85 -51.38 -31.94
N PRO A 8 -11.61 -50.93 -30.71
CA PRO A 8 -10.93 -49.67 -30.44
C PRO A 8 -9.40 -49.78 -30.62
N GLU A 9 -8.86 -48.80 -31.26
CA GLU A 9 -7.46 -48.55 -31.56
C GLU A 9 -6.63 -48.36 -30.26
N GLN A 10 -5.47 -49.04 -30.19
CA GLN A 10 -4.55 -48.99 -29.05
C GLN A 10 -3.81 -47.67 -29.03
N ALA A 11 -3.82 -46.97 -27.88
CA ALA A 11 -3.04 -45.77 -27.61
C ALA A 11 -1.56 -46.16 -27.42
N GLU A 12 -0.68 -45.50 -28.16
CA GLU A 12 0.79 -45.57 -28.02
C GLU A 12 1.23 -44.96 -26.68
N GLN A 13 2.13 -45.69 -25.99
CA GLN A 13 2.82 -45.23 -24.78
C GLN A 13 4.02 -44.34 -25.16
N PRO A 14 4.33 -43.28 -24.42
CA PRO A 14 5.51 -42.46 -24.67
C PRO A 14 6.80 -43.16 -24.15
N GLU A 15 7.84 -43.13 -24.98
CA GLU A 15 9.19 -43.65 -24.72
C GLU A 15 9.87 -42.93 -23.55
N GLN A 16 10.58 -43.72 -22.73
CA GLN A 16 11.45 -43.22 -21.67
C GLN A 16 12.81 -42.76 -22.24
N PRO A 17 13.40 -41.64 -21.77
CA PRO A 17 14.73 -41.20 -22.19
C PRO A 17 15.84 -42.05 -21.57
N GLY A 18 16.77 -42.44 -22.43
CA GLY A 18 17.90 -43.33 -22.15
C GLY A 18 18.93 -42.85 -21.13
N ARG A 19 19.52 -43.80 -20.47
CA ARG A 19 20.66 -43.69 -19.55
C ARG A 19 21.88 -43.16 -20.27
N SER A 20 22.50 -42.07 -19.74
CA SER A 20 23.78 -41.57 -20.19
C SER A 20 24.93 -42.38 -19.60
N ALA A 21 25.89 -42.70 -20.45
CA ALA A 21 27.16 -43.39 -20.12
C ALA A 21 28.14 -42.48 -19.37
N PRO A 22 29.15 -43.04 -18.65
CA PRO A 22 30.10 -42.26 -17.82
C PRO A 22 31.18 -41.57 -18.65
N ILE A 23 31.44 -40.31 -18.34
CA ILE A 23 32.52 -39.50 -18.94
C ILE A 23 33.84 -39.76 -18.17
N ALA A 24 34.88 -40.03 -18.91
CA ALA A 24 36.24 -40.25 -18.44
C ALA A 24 36.89 -38.98 -17.82
N ARG A 25 37.66 -39.17 -16.75
CA ARG A 25 38.54 -38.16 -16.17
C ARG A 25 39.81 -38.11 -17.00
N ASP A 26 40.24 -36.90 -17.37
CA ASP A 26 41.66 -36.49 -17.42
C ASP A 26 41.77 -34.99 -17.69
N GLY A 27 42.69 -34.32 -17.01
CA GLY A 27 43.12 -32.97 -17.35
C GLY A 27 43.36 -32.04 -16.18
N ASP A 28 44.59 -32.01 -15.63
CA ASP A 28 45.13 -31.06 -14.68
C ASP A 28 44.84 -29.59 -15.07
N VAL A 29 44.31 -28.82 -14.11
CA VAL A 29 44.22 -27.35 -14.17
C VAL A 29 44.96 -26.79 -12.92
N PRO A 30 45.87 -25.83 -13.09
CA PRO A 30 46.69 -25.32 -11.98
C PRO A 30 45.86 -24.44 -11.03
N ALA A 31 46.15 -24.59 -9.73
CA ALA A 31 45.51 -23.90 -8.62
C ALA A 31 45.66 -22.37 -8.68
N GLY A 32 44.56 -21.63 -8.71
CA GLY A 32 44.50 -20.19 -8.43
C GLY A 32 44.53 -19.90 -6.92
N PRO A 33 44.81 -18.66 -6.49
CA PRO A 33 45.14 -18.36 -5.10
C PRO A 33 43.93 -18.52 -4.15
N VAL A 34 44.20 -19.14 -3.03
CA VAL A 34 43.27 -19.45 -1.93
C VAL A 34 42.86 -18.16 -1.22
N ALA A 35 41.57 -17.91 -1.10
CA ALA A 35 41.03 -16.83 -0.28
C ALA A 35 41.21 -17.10 1.23
N PRO A 36 41.58 -16.10 2.04
CA PRO A 36 41.81 -16.30 3.47
C PRO A 36 40.53 -16.52 4.26
N SER A 37 40.59 -17.45 5.22
CA SER A 37 39.49 -17.82 6.10
C SER A 37 39.14 -16.71 7.10
N ARG A 38 37.86 -16.64 7.49
CA ARG A 38 37.23 -15.62 8.37
C ARG A 38 37.78 -15.57 9.83
N ARG A 39 38.93 -16.19 10.15
CA ARG A 39 39.51 -16.18 11.50
C ARG A 39 40.76 -15.34 11.70
N ALA A 40 41.20 -14.55 10.68
CA ALA A 40 42.46 -13.80 10.74
C ALA A 40 42.31 -12.27 10.84
N VAL A 41 41.14 -11.72 11.22
CA VAL A 41 40.90 -10.26 11.33
C VAL A 41 40.62 -9.82 12.78
N LEU A 42 41.21 -10.50 13.76
CA LEU A 42 41.22 -10.01 15.14
C LEU A 42 42.65 -9.99 15.66
N GLY A 43 43.32 -8.89 15.43
CA GLY A 43 44.56 -8.60 16.06
C GLY A 43 45.50 -7.72 15.23
N TRP A 44 45.23 -6.42 15.24
CA TRP A 44 46.25 -5.36 15.13
C TRP A 44 45.57 -4.03 15.38
N GLY A 45 45.39 -3.73 16.62
CA GLY A 45 45.06 -2.39 17.10
C GLY A 45 46.22 -1.88 17.89
N GLY A 46 46.74 -0.74 17.55
CA GLY A 46 47.58 0.01 18.46
C GLY A 46 48.73 0.75 17.80
N ALA A 47 48.77 2.02 18.01
CA ALA A 47 49.86 2.97 18.01
C ALA A 47 50.36 3.55 16.67
N GLY A 48 50.27 4.88 16.58
CA GLY A 48 51.01 5.69 15.63
C GLY A 48 50.44 7.11 15.46
N LEU A 49 50.58 7.95 16.51
CA LEU A 49 50.41 9.40 16.41
C LEU A 49 51.70 10.01 15.80
N ALA A 50 51.49 11.05 15.02
CA ALA A 50 52.32 12.25 14.87
C ALA A 50 53.06 12.50 13.53
N LEU A 51 52.75 13.70 13.01
CA LEU A 51 53.61 14.68 12.33
C LEU A 51 53.93 14.49 10.83
N GLY A 52 53.50 15.52 10.05
CA GLY A 52 54.08 15.80 8.73
C GLY A 52 53.25 16.82 7.91
N ALA A 53 53.42 18.08 8.22
CA ALA A 53 52.96 19.15 7.33
C ALA A 53 53.98 19.38 6.23
N ALA A 54 53.58 19.38 4.95
CA ALA A 54 54.23 20.14 3.89
C ALA A 54 53.31 20.33 2.68
N ALA A 55 53.28 21.53 2.18
CA ALA A 55 52.45 22.06 1.12
C ALA A 55 52.76 21.49 -0.27
N ALA A 56 51.70 21.27 -1.06
CA ALA A 56 51.74 21.45 -2.51
C ALA A 56 50.33 21.79 -3.03
N GLY A 57 50.19 22.94 -3.69
CA GLY A 57 48.94 23.45 -4.21
C GLY A 57 48.34 22.62 -5.31
N GLY A 58 47.11 22.37 -5.25
CA GLY A 58 46.29 21.80 -6.32
C GLY A 58 44.88 22.33 -6.15
N ALA A 59 44.36 22.99 -7.21
CA ALA A 59 43.04 23.62 -7.24
C ALA A 59 41.95 22.61 -6.86
N ALA A 60 41.41 22.72 -5.65
CA ALA A 60 40.21 21.99 -5.26
C ALA A 60 39.01 22.72 -5.87
N VAL A 61 38.37 22.11 -6.85
CA VAL A 61 37.02 22.44 -7.24
C VAL A 61 36.13 22.10 -6.05
N ALA A 62 35.74 23.10 -5.31
CA ALA A 62 34.76 22.96 -4.23
C ALA A 62 33.44 22.56 -4.83
N PHE A 63 33.11 21.28 -4.76
CA PHE A 63 31.73 20.86 -4.80
C PHE A 63 31.07 21.36 -3.52
N ASP A 64 30.29 22.39 -3.66
CA ASP A 64 29.41 22.91 -2.61
C ASP A 64 28.41 21.79 -2.24
N ARG A 65 28.74 21.06 -1.17
CA ARG A 65 27.84 20.14 -0.47
C ARG A 65 27.12 20.89 0.64
N GLY A 66 26.53 21.99 0.27
CA GLY A 66 25.68 22.79 1.15
C GLY A 66 24.22 22.56 0.83
N ALA A 67 23.70 21.40 1.12
CA ALA A 67 22.28 21.25 1.41
C ALA A 67 22.20 20.44 2.69
N ASP A 68 22.07 21.11 3.80
CA ASP A 68 21.62 20.57 5.07
C ASP A 68 20.28 19.84 4.85
N MET A 69 20.35 18.57 4.48
CA MET A 69 19.25 17.65 4.69
C MET A 69 19.22 17.39 6.19
N ALA A 70 18.49 18.23 6.90
CA ALA A 70 18.08 17.89 8.25
C ALA A 70 17.34 16.55 8.18
N PRO A 71 17.80 15.51 8.88
CA PRO A 71 17.07 14.25 8.95
C PRO A 71 15.85 14.47 9.83
N THR A 72 14.73 14.86 9.25
CA THR A 72 13.43 14.84 9.92
C THR A 72 12.81 13.46 9.91
N SER A 73 13.59 12.41 10.11
CA SER A 73 13.05 11.08 10.35
C SER A 73 13.12 10.78 11.84
N SER A 74 12.03 11.07 12.55
CA SER A 74 11.75 10.46 13.86
C SER A 74 11.43 8.97 13.70
N THR A 75 12.35 8.21 13.11
CA THR A 75 12.19 6.77 12.78
C THR A 75 11.93 5.87 14.01
N GLY A 76 11.65 6.45 15.16
CA GLY A 76 11.35 5.72 16.38
C GLY A 76 10.11 6.22 17.12
N ALA A 77 9.45 7.26 16.63
CA ALA A 77 8.28 7.84 17.30
C ALA A 77 7.05 6.93 17.17
N ALA A 78 6.23 6.86 18.21
CA ALA A 78 4.90 6.29 18.14
C ALA A 78 3.91 7.35 17.62
N VAL A 79 2.92 6.92 16.85
CA VAL A 79 1.74 7.71 16.49
C VAL A 79 0.63 7.38 17.48
N ALA A 80 -0.08 8.39 17.98
CA ALA A 80 -1.20 8.18 18.89
C ALA A 80 -2.25 7.26 18.24
N PHE A 81 -2.62 6.20 18.96
CA PHE A 81 -3.67 5.26 18.51
C PHE A 81 -5.07 5.81 18.77
N HIS A 82 -5.26 6.42 19.94
CA HIS A 82 -6.53 7.01 20.34
C HIS A 82 -6.77 8.38 19.70
N GLY A 83 -8.00 8.61 19.27
CA GLY A 83 -8.40 9.88 18.67
C GLY A 83 -9.81 9.80 18.08
N GLU A 84 -10.37 10.94 17.68
CA GLU A 84 -11.66 11.05 17.02
C GLU A 84 -11.68 10.32 15.66
N HIS A 85 -10.58 10.40 14.94
CA HIS A 85 -10.38 9.75 13.65
C HIS A 85 -9.30 8.68 13.76
N GLN A 86 -9.39 7.61 12.96
CA GLN A 86 -8.33 6.61 12.93
C GLN A 86 -7.02 7.19 12.38
N ALA A 87 -5.93 6.95 13.11
CA ALA A 87 -4.59 7.22 12.59
C ALA A 87 -4.33 6.42 11.29
N GLY A 88 -3.50 6.97 10.40
CA GLY A 88 -3.22 6.36 9.10
C GLY A 88 -4.11 6.88 7.96
N ILE A 89 -5.05 7.79 8.22
CA ILE A 89 -5.84 8.48 7.19
C ILE A 89 -5.18 9.82 6.85
N ALA A 90 -5.33 10.82 7.72
CA ALA A 90 -4.79 12.16 7.52
C ALA A 90 -3.37 12.35 8.11
N SER A 91 -2.89 11.43 8.94
CA SER A 91 -1.54 11.48 9.53
C SER A 91 -0.44 11.46 8.46
N ALA A 92 0.73 11.99 8.80
CA ALA A 92 1.88 12.00 7.90
C ALA A 92 2.19 10.61 7.32
N VAL A 93 2.34 10.53 6.00
CA VAL A 93 2.50 9.26 5.28
C VAL A 93 3.85 8.63 5.61
N GLN A 94 3.86 7.38 6.01
CA GLN A 94 5.05 6.54 6.22
C GLN A 94 5.55 5.96 4.89
N ASP A 95 6.77 5.39 4.91
CA ASP A 95 7.41 4.90 3.67
C ASP A 95 6.97 3.50 3.24
N ARG A 96 6.37 2.72 4.14
CA ARG A 96 5.99 1.32 3.90
C ARG A 96 4.53 1.08 4.22
N LEU A 97 3.95 0.17 3.45
CA LEU A 97 2.57 -0.29 3.60
C LEU A 97 2.53 -1.82 3.61
N HIS A 98 1.74 -2.39 4.48
CA HIS A 98 1.16 -3.71 4.29
C HIS A 98 -0.35 -3.60 4.45
N PHE A 99 -1.06 -3.75 3.36
CA PHE A 99 -2.53 -3.79 3.33
C PHE A 99 -2.99 -5.23 3.29
N ALA A 100 -4.02 -5.57 4.06
CA ALA A 100 -4.67 -6.89 3.98
C ALA A 100 -6.18 -6.74 4.00
N ALA A 101 -6.85 -7.48 3.13
CA ALA A 101 -8.29 -7.69 3.16
C ALA A 101 -8.58 -9.09 3.70
N PHE A 102 -9.68 -9.23 4.45
CA PHE A 102 -10.05 -10.47 5.10
C PHE A 102 -11.49 -10.84 4.78
N ASP A 103 -11.74 -12.16 4.65
CA ASP A 103 -13.07 -12.73 4.69
C ASP A 103 -13.40 -13.13 6.13
N VAL A 104 -14.54 -12.72 6.64
CA VAL A 104 -15.06 -13.17 7.95
C VAL A 104 -15.66 -14.57 7.78
N LYS A 105 -15.10 -15.55 8.48
CA LYS A 105 -15.50 -16.97 8.41
C LYS A 105 -16.49 -17.34 9.51
N THR A 106 -16.40 -16.69 10.67
CA THR A 106 -17.43 -16.89 11.72
C THR A 106 -18.80 -16.41 11.26
N LYS A 107 -19.84 -17.04 11.78
CA LYS A 107 -21.24 -16.63 11.61
C LYS A 107 -21.80 -16.01 12.88
N ASP A 108 -21.05 -16.04 13.96
CA ASP A 108 -21.46 -15.53 15.26
C ASP A 108 -21.05 -14.05 15.42
N ARG A 109 -22.04 -13.19 15.66
CA ARG A 109 -21.85 -11.76 15.93
C ARG A 109 -20.96 -11.52 17.16
N ALA A 110 -21.13 -12.34 18.23
CA ALA A 110 -20.36 -12.18 19.46
C ALA A 110 -18.88 -12.51 19.23
N GLU A 111 -18.57 -13.53 18.44
CA GLU A 111 -17.20 -13.85 18.05
C GLU A 111 -16.56 -12.75 17.19
N LEU A 112 -17.32 -12.12 16.27
CA LEU A 112 -16.85 -10.98 15.49
C LEU A 112 -16.55 -9.78 16.39
N VAL A 113 -17.43 -9.46 17.33
CA VAL A 113 -17.22 -8.38 18.31
C VAL A 113 -16.00 -8.66 19.20
N ALA A 114 -15.83 -9.90 19.68
CA ALA A 114 -14.65 -10.30 20.45
C ALA A 114 -13.36 -10.12 19.62
N LEU A 115 -13.36 -10.56 18.36
CA LEU A 115 -12.23 -10.38 17.46
C LEU A 115 -11.86 -8.89 17.29
N LEU A 116 -12.84 -8.01 17.08
CA LEU A 116 -12.58 -6.57 16.91
C LEU A 116 -11.99 -5.94 18.18
N LYS A 117 -12.41 -6.39 19.36
CA LYS A 117 -11.81 -5.98 20.65
C LYS A 117 -10.36 -6.47 20.77
N ASP A 118 -10.12 -7.75 20.48
CA ASP A 118 -8.78 -8.35 20.52
C ASP A 118 -7.84 -7.64 19.53
N TRP A 119 -8.32 -7.34 18.32
CA TRP A 119 -7.57 -6.58 17.32
C TRP A 119 -7.28 -5.15 17.75
N THR A 120 -8.24 -4.49 18.41
CA THR A 120 -8.06 -3.12 18.92
C THR A 120 -6.96 -3.08 19.97
N GLU A 121 -6.97 -4.01 20.93
CA GLU A 121 -5.94 -4.08 21.96
C GLU A 121 -4.55 -4.40 21.38
N ALA A 122 -4.49 -5.37 20.48
CA ALA A 122 -3.23 -5.69 19.78
C ALA A 122 -2.69 -4.48 18.99
N ALA A 123 -3.57 -3.76 18.27
CA ALA A 123 -3.19 -2.57 17.52
C ALA A 123 -2.69 -1.44 18.44
N ARG A 124 -3.35 -1.20 19.55
CA ARG A 124 -2.92 -0.22 20.55
C ARG A 124 -1.52 -0.50 21.06
N ARG A 125 -1.20 -1.77 21.34
CA ARG A 125 0.14 -2.19 21.80
C ARG A 125 1.18 -2.05 20.69
N MET A 126 0.90 -2.58 19.50
CA MET A 126 1.84 -2.53 18.37
C MET A 126 2.17 -1.10 17.93
N THR A 127 1.19 -0.19 17.88
CA THR A 127 1.42 1.22 17.53
C THR A 127 2.26 1.95 18.59
N ALA A 128 2.25 1.49 19.83
CA ALA A 128 3.14 1.96 20.89
C ALA A 128 4.54 1.29 20.86
N GLY A 129 4.81 0.37 19.92
CA GLY A 129 6.05 -0.40 19.85
C GLY A 129 6.15 -1.49 20.93
N GLN A 130 5.01 -1.94 21.45
CA GLN A 130 4.93 -2.99 22.45
C GLN A 130 4.56 -4.32 21.80
N PRO A 131 5.03 -5.47 22.36
CA PRO A 131 4.61 -6.78 21.89
C PRO A 131 3.13 -7.02 22.14
N VAL A 132 2.52 -7.91 21.37
CA VAL A 132 1.13 -8.34 21.52
C VAL A 132 1.01 -9.28 22.74
N GLY A 133 -0.10 -9.16 23.45
CA GLY A 133 -0.37 -9.97 24.66
C GLY A 133 0.48 -9.59 25.86
N GLU A 134 0.13 -10.10 27.04
CA GLU A 134 0.85 -9.83 28.29
C GLU A 134 2.18 -10.61 28.37
N GLY A 135 2.21 -11.84 27.82
CA GLY A 135 3.40 -12.68 27.74
C GLY A 135 4.38 -12.25 26.65
N GLY A 136 3.92 -11.46 25.68
CA GLY A 136 4.74 -11.03 24.55
C GLY A 136 5.32 -12.22 23.78
N PHE A 137 6.62 -12.21 23.50
CA PHE A 137 7.37 -13.29 22.84
C PHE A 137 7.93 -14.33 23.83
N GLY A 138 7.67 -14.18 25.14
CA GLY A 138 7.97 -15.18 26.17
C GLY A 138 6.79 -16.09 26.44
N GLY A 139 6.82 -16.79 27.56
CA GLY A 139 5.73 -17.64 28.02
C GLY A 139 6.16 -19.05 28.37
N LEU A 140 5.23 -19.99 28.39
CA LEU A 140 5.48 -21.39 28.68
C LEU A 140 6.16 -22.05 27.46
N PRO A 141 7.21 -22.86 27.65
CA PRO A 141 7.89 -23.57 26.56
C PRO A 141 6.97 -24.46 25.71
N GLU A 142 5.90 -24.96 26.30
CA GLU A 142 4.94 -25.89 25.68
C GLU A 142 3.80 -25.16 24.96
N ALA A 143 3.73 -23.82 25.04
CA ALA A 143 2.68 -23.02 24.40
C ALA A 143 3.27 -22.03 23.40
N PRO A 144 2.54 -21.72 22.30
CA PRO A 144 2.95 -20.64 21.42
C PRO A 144 3.00 -19.29 22.17
N PRO A 145 4.00 -18.43 21.92
CA PRO A 145 4.07 -17.12 22.52
C PRO A 145 2.90 -16.22 22.06
N ASP A 146 2.56 -15.21 22.84
CA ASP A 146 1.52 -14.25 22.48
C ASP A 146 1.91 -13.41 21.27
N ASP A 147 3.20 -13.12 21.11
CA ASP A 147 3.77 -12.38 19.99
C ASP A 147 4.74 -13.27 19.19
N THR A 148 4.73 -13.16 17.88
CA THR A 148 5.58 -13.98 16.99
C THR A 148 7.05 -13.51 16.94
N GLY A 149 7.36 -12.35 17.53
CA GLY A 149 8.73 -11.90 17.84
C GLY A 149 9.52 -11.28 16.68
N GLU A 150 9.01 -11.23 15.45
CA GLU A 150 9.77 -10.71 14.31
C GLU A 150 10.05 -9.21 14.38
N ALA A 151 9.27 -8.46 15.17
CA ALA A 151 9.53 -7.04 15.45
C ALA A 151 10.27 -6.81 16.76
N LEU A 152 10.77 -7.87 17.43
CA LEU A 152 11.53 -7.74 18.65
C LEU A 152 12.79 -6.87 18.48
N GLY A 153 12.92 -5.84 19.33
CA GLY A 153 14.00 -4.88 19.26
C GLY A 153 13.80 -3.73 18.26
N LEU A 154 12.74 -3.79 17.45
CA LEU A 154 12.35 -2.66 16.60
C LEU A 154 11.51 -1.65 17.41
N LYS A 155 11.61 -0.38 16.99
CA LYS A 155 10.81 0.70 17.56
C LYS A 155 9.42 0.73 16.92
N ALA A 156 8.53 1.59 17.45
CA ALA A 156 7.19 1.79 16.90
C ALA A 156 7.16 2.20 15.41
N SER A 157 8.22 2.80 14.90
CA SER A 157 8.44 3.16 13.47
C SER A 157 7.26 3.92 12.86
N ARG A 158 6.62 4.78 13.65
CA ARG A 158 5.39 5.52 13.33
C ARG A 158 4.25 4.61 12.83
N LEU A 159 4.18 3.37 13.28
CA LEU A 159 3.13 2.43 12.88
C LEU A 159 1.74 3.04 13.09
N THR A 160 0.92 2.97 12.07
CA THR A 160 -0.52 3.23 12.14
C THR A 160 -1.28 2.03 11.61
N LEU A 161 -2.38 1.70 12.25
CA LEU A 161 -3.30 0.64 11.87
C LEU A 161 -4.68 1.25 11.67
N THR A 162 -5.22 1.10 10.47
CA THR A 162 -6.55 1.61 10.09
C THR A 162 -7.41 0.44 9.65
N ILE A 163 -8.56 0.24 10.29
CA ILE A 163 -9.51 -0.82 9.92
C ILE A 163 -10.65 -0.27 9.06
N GLY A 164 -11.17 -1.09 8.14
CA GLY A 164 -12.36 -0.79 7.36
C GLY A 164 -13.28 -2.00 7.24
N PHE A 165 -14.57 -1.73 7.04
CA PHE A 165 -15.65 -2.71 6.92
C PHE A 165 -16.18 -2.72 5.48
N GLY A 166 -16.08 -3.86 4.81
CA GLY A 166 -16.54 -4.05 3.43
C GLY A 166 -18.04 -4.26 3.32
N PRO A 167 -18.61 -4.13 2.11
CA PRO A 167 -20.04 -4.28 1.87
C PRO A 167 -20.60 -5.61 2.34
N GLY A 168 -19.89 -6.72 2.12
CA GLY A 168 -20.32 -8.08 2.48
C GLY A 168 -20.57 -8.30 3.96
N LEU A 169 -20.04 -7.46 4.84
CA LEU A 169 -20.31 -7.53 6.28
C LEU A 169 -21.78 -7.21 6.61
N PHE A 170 -22.44 -6.45 5.74
CA PHE A 170 -23.83 -5.98 5.88
C PHE A 170 -24.84 -6.83 5.12
N ASP A 171 -24.43 -7.97 4.57
CA ASP A 171 -25.31 -8.86 3.83
C ASP A 171 -26.39 -9.43 4.74
N LYS A 172 -27.58 -9.62 4.17
CA LYS A 172 -28.75 -10.09 4.90
C LYS A 172 -28.49 -11.42 5.62
N GLY A 173 -28.81 -11.43 6.91
CA GLY A 173 -28.73 -12.63 7.75
C GLY A 173 -27.33 -12.96 8.25
N ARG A 174 -26.30 -12.15 7.98
CA ARG A 174 -24.94 -12.43 8.47
C ARG A 174 -24.76 -12.06 9.94
N PHE A 175 -24.94 -10.80 10.30
CA PHE A 175 -24.65 -10.31 11.66
C PHE A 175 -25.76 -9.39 12.21
N GLY A 176 -26.91 -9.30 11.53
CA GLY A 176 -27.97 -8.36 11.86
C GLY A 176 -27.55 -6.90 11.63
N LEU A 177 -26.72 -6.67 10.61
CA LEU A 177 -26.19 -5.35 10.27
C LEU A 177 -26.76 -4.79 8.95
N GLU A 178 -27.62 -5.52 8.28
CA GLU A 178 -28.17 -5.17 6.95
C GLU A 178 -28.83 -3.78 6.91
N GLY A 179 -29.49 -3.38 8.00
CA GLY A 179 -30.11 -2.05 8.15
C GLY A 179 -29.12 -0.93 8.49
N LYS A 180 -27.84 -1.26 8.76
CA LYS A 180 -26.79 -0.32 9.14
C LYS A 180 -25.80 -0.03 8.01
N ARG A 181 -25.95 -0.66 6.82
CA ARG A 181 -25.07 -0.39 5.66
C ARG A 181 -25.24 1.06 5.21
N PRO A 182 -24.15 1.86 5.21
CA PRO A 182 -24.24 3.22 4.70
C PRO A 182 -24.53 3.22 3.19
N GLU A 183 -25.34 4.16 2.72
CA GLU A 183 -25.65 4.28 1.28
C GLU A 183 -24.43 4.53 0.41
N ALA A 184 -23.41 5.23 0.92
CA ALA A 184 -22.18 5.50 0.18
C ALA A 184 -21.19 4.32 0.20
N LEU A 185 -21.45 3.25 0.98
CA LEU A 185 -20.70 1.99 0.92
C LEU A 185 -21.25 1.15 -0.24
N ILE A 186 -20.93 1.55 -1.44
CA ILE A 186 -21.33 0.87 -2.68
C ILE A 186 -20.29 -0.17 -3.09
N GLU A 187 -20.71 -1.16 -3.87
CA GLU A 187 -19.81 -1.89 -4.74
C GLU A 187 -19.51 -1.01 -5.95
N LEU A 188 -18.24 -0.84 -6.29
CA LEU A 188 -17.88 -0.05 -7.47
C LEU A 188 -18.36 -0.78 -8.73
N GLU A 189 -18.91 -0.01 -9.66
CA GLU A 189 -19.18 -0.49 -11.01
C GLU A 189 -17.86 -0.93 -11.68
N GLN A 190 -17.96 -1.77 -12.67
CA GLN A 190 -16.84 -2.07 -13.55
C GLN A 190 -16.65 -0.87 -14.48
N PHE A 191 -15.49 -0.22 -14.38
CA PHE A 191 -15.14 0.89 -15.25
C PHE A 191 -14.53 0.37 -16.56
N PRO A 192 -14.66 1.12 -17.69
CA PRO A 192 -13.94 0.81 -18.91
C PRO A 192 -12.45 0.60 -18.65
N GLY A 193 -11.85 -0.43 -19.23
CA GLY A 193 -10.44 -0.79 -19.03
C GLY A 193 -10.12 -1.58 -17.76
N ASP A 194 -11.09 -1.79 -16.87
CA ASP A 194 -10.91 -2.66 -15.70
C ASP A 194 -10.72 -4.14 -16.14
N ASN A 195 -9.70 -4.77 -15.58
CA ASN A 195 -9.44 -6.21 -15.69
C ASN A 195 -9.25 -6.78 -14.27
N LEU A 196 -10.32 -6.70 -13.48
CA LEU A 196 -10.28 -7.00 -12.05
C LEU A 196 -10.14 -8.50 -11.80
N ASP A 197 -9.15 -8.86 -11.02
CA ASP A 197 -8.98 -10.19 -10.45
C ASP A 197 -9.84 -10.32 -9.18
N PRO A 198 -10.83 -11.23 -9.13
CA PRO A 198 -11.63 -11.48 -7.94
C PRO A 198 -10.77 -11.90 -6.72
N ALA A 199 -9.64 -12.56 -6.94
CA ALA A 199 -8.72 -12.97 -5.89
C ALA A 199 -7.97 -11.77 -5.26
N ARG A 200 -7.97 -10.60 -5.93
CA ARG A 200 -7.35 -9.34 -5.46
C ARG A 200 -8.38 -8.23 -5.25
N SER A 201 -9.65 -8.59 -5.05
CA SER A 201 -10.76 -7.65 -4.95
C SER A 201 -11.69 -7.98 -3.79
N GLY A 202 -12.36 -6.93 -3.27
CA GLY A 202 -13.33 -7.06 -2.18
C GLY A 202 -12.70 -7.44 -0.84
N GLY A 203 -13.52 -7.95 0.05
CA GLY A 203 -13.20 -8.35 1.42
C GLY A 203 -14.25 -7.84 2.41
N ASP A 204 -14.45 -8.57 3.51
CA ASP A 204 -15.39 -8.18 4.56
C ASP A 204 -14.76 -7.16 5.53
N LEU A 205 -13.47 -7.32 5.80
CA LEU A 205 -12.67 -6.40 6.60
C LEU A 205 -11.41 -6.03 5.83
N CYS A 206 -10.83 -4.85 6.13
CA CYS A 206 -9.46 -4.56 5.73
C CYS A 206 -8.67 -3.98 6.90
N VAL A 207 -7.36 -4.13 6.84
CA VAL A 207 -6.41 -3.41 7.70
C VAL A 207 -5.32 -2.81 6.83
N GLN A 208 -5.11 -1.49 7.00
CA GLN A 208 -3.98 -0.76 6.44
C GLN A 208 -2.94 -0.59 7.53
N ALA A 209 -1.81 -1.26 7.43
CA ALA A 209 -0.64 -1.07 8.29
C ALA A 209 0.39 -0.23 7.56
N CYS A 210 0.66 0.98 8.05
CA CYS A 210 1.72 1.84 7.51
C CYS A 210 2.78 2.07 8.57
N ALA A 211 4.06 1.93 8.20
CA ALA A 211 5.21 2.18 9.09
C ALA A 211 6.41 2.70 8.27
N ASP A 212 7.43 3.21 8.94
CA ASP A 212 8.70 3.53 8.27
C ASP A 212 9.62 2.30 8.15
N ASP A 213 9.36 1.27 8.94
CA ASP A 213 10.03 -0.04 8.86
C ASP A 213 9.08 -1.08 8.23
N PRO A 214 9.49 -1.77 7.15
CA PRO A 214 8.65 -2.76 6.49
C PRO A 214 8.35 -3.96 7.38
N GLN A 215 9.27 -4.37 8.26
CA GLN A 215 9.08 -5.52 9.13
C GLN A 215 8.03 -5.24 10.20
N VAL A 216 7.96 -4.00 10.70
CA VAL A 216 6.91 -3.55 11.64
C VAL A 216 5.54 -3.60 10.99
N ALA A 217 5.41 -3.16 9.73
CA ALA A 217 4.13 -3.24 9.00
C ALA A 217 3.70 -4.70 8.74
N VAL A 218 4.64 -5.56 8.35
CA VAL A 218 4.39 -7.01 8.14
C VAL A 218 4.02 -7.70 9.43
N HIS A 219 4.75 -7.43 10.52
CA HIS A 219 4.46 -7.94 11.85
C HIS A 219 3.01 -7.62 12.26
N ALA A 220 2.59 -6.37 12.10
CA ALA A 220 1.25 -5.95 12.49
C ALA A 220 0.15 -6.76 11.79
N ILE A 221 0.23 -6.92 10.48
CA ILE A 221 -0.77 -7.72 9.72
C ILE A 221 -0.70 -9.20 10.14
N ARG A 222 0.51 -9.75 10.32
CA ARG A 222 0.69 -11.13 10.75
C ARG A 222 0.08 -11.40 12.11
N GLN A 223 0.25 -10.50 13.08
CA GLN A 223 -0.35 -10.63 14.42
C GLN A 223 -1.88 -10.60 14.34
N LEU A 224 -2.45 -9.63 13.60
CA LEU A 224 -3.91 -9.56 13.47
C LEU A 224 -4.48 -10.81 12.77
N ALA A 225 -3.82 -11.30 11.70
CA ALA A 225 -4.23 -12.55 11.05
C ALA A 225 -4.17 -13.76 12.01
N ARG A 226 -3.13 -13.83 12.84
CA ARG A 226 -2.97 -14.89 13.84
C ARG A 226 -4.05 -14.85 14.92
N ILE A 227 -4.32 -13.67 15.48
CA ILE A 227 -5.40 -13.46 16.48
C ILE A 227 -6.76 -13.83 15.87
N GLY A 228 -6.94 -13.54 14.59
CA GLY A 228 -8.17 -13.84 13.85
C GLY A 228 -8.31 -15.28 13.36
N PHE A 229 -7.35 -16.18 13.65
CA PHE A 229 -7.38 -17.55 13.17
C PHE A 229 -8.70 -18.26 13.54
N GLY A 230 -9.32 -18.91 12.56
CA GLY A 230 -10.63 -19.56 12.69
C GLY A 230 -11.83 -18.60 12.57
N LYS A 231 -11.66 -17.30 12.85
CA LYS A 231 -12.72 -16.28 12.75
C LYS A 231 -12.68 -15.51 11.44
N VAL A 232 -11.47 -15.23 10.92
CA VAL A 232 -11.22 -14.59 9.62
C VAL A 232 -10.14 -15.33 8.86
N ALA A 233 -10.09 -15.12 7.53
CA ALA A 233 -9.00 -15.56 6.68
C ALA A 233 -8.53 -14.38 5.81
N VAL A 234 -7.23 -14.26 5.58
CA VAL A 234 -6.69 -13.30 4.61
C VAL A 234 -7.24 -13.68 3.23
N ARG A 235 -7.93 -12.75 2.59
CA ARG A 235 -8.43 -12.87 1.23
C ARG A 235 -7.34 -12.50 0.23
N TRP A 236 -6.72 -11.34 0.42
CA TRP A 236 -5.56 -10.87 -0.32
C TRP A 236 -4.79 -9.86 0.51
N SER A 237 -3.54 -9.65 0.14
CA SER A 237 -2.72 -8.59 0.73
C SER A 237 -1.85 -7.91 -0.33
N GLN A 238 -1.38 -6.70 -0.02
CA GLN A 238 -0.49 -5.93 -0.87
C GLN A 238 0.58 -5.25 -0.02
N LEU A 239 1.82 -5.52 -0.34
CA LEU A 239 2.96 -4.75 0.17
C LEU A 239 3.15 -3.50 -0.70
N GLY A 240 3.51 -2.38 -0.05
CA GLY A 240 3.79 -1.12 -0.73
C GLY A 240 5.02 -0.43 -0.18
N PHE A 241 5.68 0.33 -1.03
CA PHE A 241 6.85 1.13 -0.70
C PHE A 241 6.81 2.47 -1.42
N GLY A 242 7.63 3.44 -0.96
CA GLY A 242 7.77 4.73 -1.63
C GLY A 242 6.40 5.41 -1.79
N LYS A 243 5.94 6.07 -0.75
CA LYS A 243 4.69 6.85 -0.80
C LYS A 243 4.60 7.67 -2.09
N THR A 244 3.44 7.66 -2.74
CA THR A 244 3.20 8.40 -3.97
C THR A 244 2.42 9.70 -3.71
N SER A 245 2.05 9.97 -2.47
CA SER A 245 1.38 11.21 -2.06
C SER A 245 1.80 11.60 -0.65
N SER A 246 1.68 12.87 -0.30
CA SER A 246 1.96 13.38 1.03
C SER A 246 0.73 14.07 1.60
N THR A 247 0.53 13.91 2.90
CA THR A 247 -0.45 14.65 3.69
C THR A 247 0.23 15.74 4.53
N THR A 248 1.56 15.82 4.49
CA THR A 248 2.35 16.83 5.22
C THR A 248 2.48 18.10 4.38
N PRO A 249 2.12 19.28 4.90
CA PRO A 249 2.35 20.55 4.24
C PRO A 249 3.84 20.73 3.90
N ASP A 250 4.12 21.39 2.79
CA ASP A 250 5.47 21.76 2.33
C ASP A 250 6.47 20.59 2.15
N ALA A 251 6.02 19.35 2.33
CA ALA A 251 6.84 18.20 1.99
C ALA A 251 7.11 18.14 0.49
N GLN A 252 8.30 17.70 0.14
CA GLN A 252 8.62 17.41 -1.25
C GLN A 252 7.62 16.39 -1.81
N THR A 253 6.99 16.72 -2.93
CA THR A 253 6.05 15.82 -3.59
C THR A 253 6.77 14.59 -4.10
N PRO A 254 6.38 13.38 -3.65
CA PRO A 254 7.00 12.14 -4.09
C PRO A 254 6.68 11.85 -5.57
N ARG A 255 7.44 10.93 -6.17
CA ARG A 255 7.21 10.47 -7.53
C ARG A 255 6.64 9.05 -7.55
N ASN A 256 5.74 8.80 -8.47
CA ASN A 256 5.26 7.45 -8.78
C ASN A 256 6.27 6.70 -9.67
N MET A 257 6.00 5.44 -9.99
CA MET A 257 6.90 4.61 -10.80
C MET A 257 7.00 5.03 -12.28
N MET A 258 6.13 5.93 -12.75
CA MET A 258 6.25 6.57 -14.06
C MET A 258 7.18 7.78 -14.04
N GLY A 259 7.73 8.14 -12.87
CA GLY A 259 8.68 9.22 -12.67
C GLY A 259 8.05 10.60 -12.48
N PHE A 260 6.73 10.73 -12.47
CA PHE A 260 6.03 12.00 -12.29
C PHE A 260 5.75 12.28 -10.81
N LYS A 261 5.77 13.56 -10.43
CA LYS A 261 5.32 14.00 -9.11
C LYS A 261 3.84 13.66 -8.95
N ASP A 262 3.51 12.97 -7.86
CA ASP A 262 2.16 12.54 -7.55
C ASP A 262 1.73 13.10 -6.19
N GLY A 263 0.50 13.58 -6.09
CA GLY A 263 0.00 14.16 -4.84
C GLY A 263 0.22 15.67 -4.68
N THR A 264 0.65 16.42 -5.69
CA THR A 264 0.87 17.88 -5.63
C THR A 264 -0.32 18.64 -5.04
N ARG A 265 -1.55 18.22 -5.35
CA ARG A 265 -2.80 18.80 -4.84
C ARG A 265 -3.59 17.83 -3.96
N ASN A 266 -2.90 17.02 -3.19
CA ASN A 266 -3.53 16.16 -2.21
C ASN A 266 -4.12 17.00 -1.05
N VAL A 267 -5.18 16.51 -0.40
CA VAL A 267 -5.72 17.11 0.83
C VAL A 267 -4.63 17.04 1.91
N SER A 268 -4.35 18.18 2.53
CA SER A 268 -3.38 18.23 3.63
C SER A 268 -3.97 17.65 4.92
N GLY A 269 -3.18 16.88 5.66
CA GLY A 269 -3.55 16.35 6.97
C GLY A 269 -3.71 17.44 8.05
N THR A 270 -3.29 18.68 7.77
CA THR A 270 -3.45 19.85 8.67
C THR A 270 -4.55 20.80 8.23
N ASP A 271 -5.19 20.56 7.08
CA ASP A 271 -6.34 21.34 6.60
C ASP A 271 -7.64 20.76 7.17
N ALA A 272 -8.00 21.16 8.39
CA ALA A 272 -9.20 20.68 9.07
C ALA A 272 -10.47 20.92 8.23
N ALA A 273 -10.60 22.10 7.61
CA ALA A 273 -11.77 22.42 6.79
C ALA A 273 -11.87 21.55 5.52
N GLY A 274 -10.74 21.31 4.87
CA GLY A 274 -10.67 20.39 3.72
C GLY A 274 -10.97 18.95 4.11
N LEU A 275 -10.46 18.50 5.25
CA LEU A 275 -10.73 17.16 5.80
C LEU A 275 -12.21 16.99 6.14
N ASP A 276 -12.83 17.94 6.84
CA ASP A 276 -14.27 17.92 7.18
C ASP A 276 -15.15 17.94 5.94
N LYS A 277 -14.75 18.70 4.94
CA LYS A 277 -15.52 18.81 3.70
C LYS A 277 -15.44 17.56 2.83
N HIS A 278 -14.27 16.93 2.74
CA HIS A 278 -14.00 15.93 1.71
C HIS A 278 -13.71 14.52 2.25
N VAL A 279 -13.30 14.36 3.52
CA VAL A 279 -12.78 13.11 4.06
C VAL A 279 -13.66 12.54 5.16
N TRP A 280 -14.02 13.35 6.17
CA TRP A 280 -14.74 12.85 7.32
C TRP A 280 -16.24 12.78 7.09
N VAL A 281 -16.86 11.66 7.46
CA VAL A 281 -18.31 11.47 7.46
C VAL A 281 -18.92 12.33 8.56
N GLY A 282 -19.84 13.22 8.21
CA GLY A 282 -20.55 14.09 9.14
C GLY A 282 -21.82 13.44 9.70
N ALA A 283 -22.34 13.99 10.79
CA ALA A 283 -23.57 13.50 11.43
C ALA A 283 -24.81 13.52 10.49
N GLY A 284 -24.80 14.39 9.45
CA GLY A 284 -25.89 14.51 8.46
C GLY A 284 -25.80 13.54 7.29
N ASP A 285 -24.77 12.67 7.21
CA ASP A 285 -24.53 11.81 6.05
C ASP A 285 -25.24 10.43 6.13
N GLY A 286 -26.22 10.28 7.01
CA GLY A 286 -27.16 9.16 7.04
C GLY A 286 -26.68 7.92 7.82
N SER A 287 -25.47 7.90 8.35
CA SER A 287 -24.93 6.74 9.10
C SER A 287 -24.30 7.19 10.41
N ALA A 288 -25.11 7.26 11.46
CA ALA A 288 -24.67 7.74 12.79
C ALA A 288 -23.44 6.99 13.33
N TRP A 289 -23.36 5.68 13.12
CA TRP A 289 -22.25 4.86 13.61
C TRP A 289 -20.90 5.19 12.91
N LEU A 290 -20.95 5.80 11.72
CA LEU A 290 -19.78 6.13 10.90
C LEU A 290 -19.37 7.60 11.04
N THR A 291 -20.09 8.42 11.81
CA THR A 291 -19.74 9.83 12.04
C THR A 291 -18.31 9.95 12.58
N GLY A 292 -17.48 10.83 11.97
CA GLY A 292 -16.05 10.94 12.25
C GLY A 292 -15.18 9.89 11.54
N GLY A 293 -15.79 8.91 10.88
CA GLY A 293 -15.12 7.94 10.01
C GLY A 293 -14.91 8.46 8.58
N SER A 294 -14.63 7.54 7.65
CA SER A 294 -14.39 7.84 6.24
C SER A 294 -14.78 6.65 5.37
N TYR A 295 -14.69 6.80 4.05
CA TYR A 295 -14.73 5.68 3.12
C TYR A 295 -13.39 5.53 2.44
N LEU A 296 -12.91 4.31 2.33
CA LEU A 296 -11.68 3.94 1.64
C LEU A 296 -12.02 3.23 0.33
N VAL A 297 -11.44 3.72 -0.76
CA VAL A 297 -11.34 2.99 -2.03
C VAL A 297 -9.90 2.51 -2.18
N ALA A 298 -9.73 1.22 -2.43
CA ALA A 298 -8.44 0.60 -2.75
C ALA A 298 -8.47 0.08 -4.18
N ARG A 299 -7.48 0.48 -5.01
CA ARG A 299 -7.33 0.01 -6.39
C ARG A 299 -5.90 -0.45 -6.62
N ARG A 300 -5.71 -1.68 -7.07
CA ARG A 300 -4.41 -2.15 -7.55
C ARG A 300 -4.29 -1.81 -9.03
N ILE A 301 -3.39 -0.89 -9.34
CA ILE A 301 -3.18 -0.36 -10.69
C ILE A 301 -1.82 -0.86 -11.17
N ARG A 302 -1.82 -1.82 -12.09
CA ARG A 302 -0.61 -2.29 -12.77
C ARG A 302 -0.19 -1.24 -13.79
N MET A 303 1.10 -0.97 -13.87
CA MET A 303 1.72 -0.07 -14.85
C MET A 303 2.48 -0.89 -15.89
N HIS A 304 2.31 -0.54 -17.16
CA HIS A 304 3.06 -1.14 -18.28
C HIS A 304 4.42 -0.43 -18.41
N ILE A 305 5.29 -0.68 -17.42
CA ILE A 305 6.57 0.06 -17.25
C ILE A 305 7.43 -0.01 -18.51
N GLU A 306 7.56 -1.20 -19.12
CA GLU A 306 8.41 -1.40 -20.29
C GLU A 306 7.90 -0.66 -21.54
N THR A 307 6.60 -0.43 -21.63
CA THR A 307 5.98 0.40 -22.69
C THR A 307 6.21 1.87 -22.39
N TRP A 308 5.93 2.28 -21.14
CA TRP A 308 6.13 3.65 -20.69
C TRP A 308 7.56 4.14 -20.86
N ASP A 309 8.56 3.33 -20.53
CA ASP A 309 9.98 3.70 -20.62
C ASP A 309 10.47 3.94 -22.05
N ARG A 310 9.73 3.46 -23.07
CA ARG A 310 10.01 3.68 -24.48
C ARG A 310 9.25 4.85 -25.08
N THR A 311 8.31 5.42 -24.32
CA THR A 311 7.51 6.56 -24.76
C THR A 311 8.34 7.84 -24.71
N SER A 312 8.18 8.71 -25.71
CA SER A 312 8.90 9.99 -25.76
C SER A 312 8.60 10.87 -24.56
N LEU A 313 9.57 11.70 -24.13
CA LEU A 313 9.35 12.64 -23.03
C LEU A 313 8.14 13.56 -23.29
N GLN A 314 8.01 14.08 -24.51
CA GLN A 314 6.89 14.94 -24.90
C GLN A 314 5.54 14.24 -24.70
N GLU A 315 5.43 12.98 -25.10
CA GLU A 315 4.21 12.21 -24.93
C GLU A 315 3.91 11.92 -23.45
N GLN A 316 4.94 11.57 -22.68
CA GLN A 316 4.79 11.38 -21.23
C GLN A 316 4.26 12.64 -20.55
N GLU A 317 4.78 13.81 -20.89
CA GLU A 317 4.34 15.10 -20.36
C GLU A 317 2.93 15.48 -20.82
N ASP A 318 2.60 15.20 -22.08
CA ASP A 318 1.27 15.41 -22.64
C ASP A 318 0.20 14.54 -21.97
N VAL A 319 0.51 13.26 -21.74
CA VAL A 319 -0.37 12.31 -21.04
C VAL A 319 -0.66 12.78 -19.60
N PHE A 320 0.34 13.26 -18.87
CA PHE A 320 0.10 13.78 -17.53
C PHE A 320 -0.46 15.20 -17.51
N GLY A 321 -0.11 16.04 -18.48
CA GLY A 321 -0.41 17.47 -18.47
C GLY A 321 0.54 18.29 -17.59
N ARG A 322 1.74 17.76 -17.29
CA ARG A 322 2.79 18.36 -16.48
C ARG A 322 4.16 18.03 -17.04
N ASP A 323 5.14 18.90 -16.84
CA ASP A 323 6.52 18.53 -17.11
C ASP A 323 7.05 17.51 -16.11
N LYS A 324 7.97 16.65 -16.56
CA LYS A 324 8.49 15.55 -15.76
C LYS A 324 9.51 16.00 -14.70
N GLY A 325 10.25 17.08 -15.00
CA GLY A 325 11.32 17.60 -14.14
C GLY A 325 10.76 18.28 -12.88
N GLU A 326 10.22 19.46 -13.05
CA GLU A 326 9.66 20.28 -11.97
C GLU A 326 8.26 19.83 -11.55
N GLY A 327 7.52 19.14 -12.41
CA GLY A 327 6.11 18.82 -12.19
C GLY A 327 5.20 20.01 -12.41
N ALA A 328 5.65 21.04 -13.11
CA ALA A 328 4.87 22.23 -13.40
C ALA A 328 3.73 21.91 -14.38
N PRO A 329 2.53 22.50 -14.22
CA PRO A 329 1.49 22.37 -15.22
C PRO A 329 1.92 22.95 -16.57
N VAL A 330 1.33 22.47 -17.68
CA VAL A 330 1.62 22.96 -19.02
C VAL A 330 1.56 24.51 -19.07
N GLY A 331 2.63 25.13 -19.58
CA GLY A 331 2.77 26.58 -19.69
C GLY A 331 3.06 27.31 -18.38
N LYS A 332 3.45 26.58 -17.33
CA LYS A 332 3.86 27.09 -16.02
C LYS A 332 5.32 26.68 -15.72
N SER A 333 5.91 27.26 -14.67
CA SER A 333 7.29 27.02 -14.30
C SER A 333 7.48 26.36 -12.91
N LYS A 334 6.43 26.31 -12.09
CA LYS A 334 6.51 25.73 -10.74
C LYS A 334 5.43 24.66 -10.55
N GLU A 335 5.76 23.62 -9.80
CA GLU A 335 4.88 22.49 -9.49
C GLU A 335 3.50 22.92 -9.01
N ARG A 336 3.45 23.90 -8.08
CA ARG A 336 2.22 24.32 -7.39
C ARG A 336 1.50 25.49 -8.07
N ASP A 337 1.97 25.94 -9.24
CA ASP A 337 1.25 26.94 -10.03
C ASP A 337 -0.16 26.45 -10.36
N GLU A 338 -1.11 27.39 -10.47
CA GLU A 338 -2.48 27.08 -10.87
C GLU A 338 -2.52 26.57 -12.31
N PRO A 339 -3.04 25.36 -12.57
CA PRO A 339 -3.10 24.80 -13.91
C PRO A 339 -4.08 25.57 -14.79
N PHE A 340 -3.67 25.85 -16.00
CA PHE A 340 -4.60 26.33 -17.02
C PHE A 340 -5.12 25.13 -17.84
N LEU A 341 -6.22 24.53 -17.37
CA LEU A 341 -6.73 23.26 -17.90
C LEU A 341 -6.95 23.26 -19.40
N LYS A 342 -7.33 24.41 -19.99
CA LYS A 342 -7.55 24.52 -21.46
C LYS A 342 -6.27 24.46 -22.27
N ALA A 343 -5.09 24.69 -21.65
CA ALA A 343 -3.80 24.54 -22.31
C ALA A 343 -3.31 23.09 -22.34
N MET A 344 -3.85 22.22 -21.50
CA MET A 344 -3.54 20.79 -21.50
C MET A 344 -4.33 20.08 -22.61
N LYS A 345 -3.81 18.94 -23.07
CA LYS A 345 -4.58 18.06 -23.97
C LYS A 345 -5.93 17.67 -23.34
N PRO A 346 -6.98 17.48 -24.14
CA PRO A 346 -8.31 17.13 -23.61
C PRO A 346 -8.35 15.87 -22.77
N ASP A 347 -7.46 14.92 -23.06
CA ASP A 347 -7.29 13.60 -22.48
C ASP A 347 -6.14 13.52 -21.47
N ALA A 348 -5.54 14.65 -21.08
CA ALA A 348 -4.48 14.69 -20.08
C ALA A 348 -5.01 14.32 -18.68
N HIS A 349 -4.30 13.43 -17.98
CA HIS A 349 -4.66 12.89 -16.68
C HIS A 349 -5.02 13.99 -15.65
N VAL A 350 -4.14 14.98 -15.47
CA VAL A 350 -4.36 16.06 -14.48
C VAL A 350 -5.58 16.91 -14.83
N ARG A 351 -5.84 17.16 -16.13
CA ARG A 351 -7.03 17.89 -16.57
C ARG A 351 -8.31 17.14 -16.22
N LEU A 352 -8.35 15.82 -16.51
CA LEU A 352 -9.51 14.98 -16.27
C LEU A 352 -9.77 14.73 -14.78
N ALA A 353 -8.69 14.62 -13.97
CA ALA A 353 -8.80 14.40 -12.54
C ALA A 353 -9.06 15.70 -11.72
N HIS A 354 -9.03 16.89 -12.35
CA HIS A 354 -9.15 18.15 -11.65
C HIS A 354 -10.57 18.34 -11.06
N PRO A 355 -10.70 18.94 -9.86
CA PRO A 355 -12.04 19.22 -9.28
C PRO A 355 -12.97 19.99 -10.20
N ASP A 356 -12.46 20.98 -10.96
CA ASP A 356 -13.28 21.80 -11.88
C ASP A 356 -13.89 20.99 -13.05
N THR A 357 -13.35 19.82 -13.34
CA THR A 357 -13.88 18.90 -14.35
C THR A 357 -14.76 17.80 -13.77
N ASN A 358 -14.87 17.75 -12.43
CA ASN A 358 -15.57 16.71 -11.67
C ASN A 358 -16.52 17.30 -10.60
N ASP A 359 -17.17 18.43 -10.86
CA ASP A 359 -18.14 19.06 -9.96
C ASP A 359 -17.60 19.30 -8.53
N GLY A 360 -16.30 19.58 -8.40
CA GLY A 360 -15.64 19.80 -7.13
C GLY A 360 -15.23 18.51 -6.39
N ALA A 361 -15.36 17.33 -7.01
CA ALA A 361 -14.98 16.07 -6.40
C ALA A 361 -13.48 16.08 -5.99
N THR A 362 -13.25 15.76 -4.74
CA THR A 362 -11.91 15.77 -4.12
C THR A 362 -11.79 14.56 -3.20
N ILE A 363 -10.62 13.94 -3.21
CA ILE A 363 -10.28 12.77 -2.41
C ILE A 363 -8.91 12.95 -1.74
N LEU A 364 -8.71 12.39 -0.55
CA LEU A 364 -7.42 12.30 0.08
C LEU A 364 -6.72 11.02 -0.41
N ARG A 365 -5.60 11.17 -1.13
CA ARG A 365 -4.82 10.04 -1.66
C ARG A 365 -3.71 9.64 -0.70
N ARG A 366 -3.53 8.32 -0.54
CA ARG A 366 -2.49 7.71 0.30
C ARG A 366 -1.89 6.47 -0.40
N GLY A 367 -1.52 6.64 -1.67
CA GLY A 367 -1.01 5.56 -2.51
C GLY A 367 0.45 5.18 -2.23
N TYR A 368 0.80 3.97 -2.64
CA TYR A 368 2.14 3.39 -2.55
C TYR A 368 2.51 2.69 -3.84
N SER A 369 3.79 2.70 -4.19
CA SER A 369 4.30 1.84 -5.26
C SER A 369 4.34 0.39 -4.82
N PHE A 370 4.21 -0.55 -5.76
CA PHE A 370 4.44 -1.97 -5.50
C PHE A 370 5.26 -2.60 -6.63
N THR A 371 5.94 -3.71 -6.31
CA THR A 371 6.60 -4.60 -7.26
C THR A 371 6.48 -6.02 -6.71
N ASP A 372 5.70 -6.86 -7.38
CA ASP A 372 5.36 -8.22 -6.94
C ASP A 372 6.01 -9.28 -7.86
N GLY A 373 7.22 -8.98 -8.33
CA GLY A 373 7.96 -9.85 -9.24
C GLY A 373 7.66 -9.60 -10.70
N THR A 374 7.46 -10.66 -11.48
CA THR A 374 7.22 -10.59 -12.93
C THR A 374 5.93 -11.30 -13.32
N ASP A 375 5.34 -10.88 -14.45
CA ASP A 375 4.27 -11.64 -15.09
C ASP A 375 4.84 -12.85 -15.85
N GLY A 376 3.96 -13.72 -16.35
CA GLY A 376 4.37 -14.91 -17.12
C GLY A 376 5.12 -14.60 -18.44
N LEU A 377 5.23 -13.32 -18.83
CA LEU A 377 5.91 -12.86 -20.03
C LEU A 377 7.24 -12.13 -19.73
N GLY A 378 7.71 -12.19 -18.48
CA GLY A 378 8.97 -11.56 -18.06
C GLY A 378 8.89 -10.04 -17.87
N ARG A 379 7.68 -9.44 -17.85
CA ARG A 379 7.49 -8.03 -17.55
C ARG A 379 7.25 -7.84 -16.06
N LEU A 380 7.59 -6.66 -15.53
CA LEU A 380 7.35 -6.35 -14.13
C LEU A 380 5.84 -6.38 -13.78
N ASP A 381 5.47 -7.10 -12.72
CA ASP A 381 4.18 -6.91 -12.05
C ASP A 381 4.32 -5.79 -11.01
N ALA A 382 4.28 -4.57 -11.49
CA ALA A 382 4.57 -3.38 -10.72
C ALA A 382 3.55 -2.27 -11.01
N GLY A 383 3.44 -1.30 -10.10
CA GLY A 383 2.52 -0.19 -10.31
C GLY A 383 2.19 0.58 -9.03
N LEU A 384 0.96 1.05 -8.96
CA LEU A 384 0.42 1.86 -7.88
C LEU A 384 -0.66 1.08 -7.13
N PHE A 385 -0.46 0.89 -5.84
CA PHE A 385 -1.55 0.55 -4.94
C PHE A 385 -2.20 1.86 -4.47
N PHE A 386 -3.25 2.22 -5.17
CA PHE A 386 -3.98 3.46 -4.97
C PHE A 386 -4.94 3.30 -3.80
N LEU A 387 -4.81 4.18 -2.81
CA LEU A 387 -5.70 4.30 -1.67
C LEU A 387 -6.27 5.72 -1.65
N ALA A 388 -7.58 5.84 -1.55
CA ALA A 388 -8.26 7.12 -1.49
C ALA A 388 -9.31 7.14 -0.39
N TYR A 389 -9.21 8.13 0.48
CA TYR A 389 -10.18 8.39 1.54
C TYR A 389 -11.10 9.54 1.15
N GLN A 390 -12.39 9.39 1.41
CA GLN A 390 -13.40 10.38 1.10
C GLN A 390 -14.65 10.25 1.98
N ARG A 391 -15.39 11.35 2.07
CA ARG A 391 -16.64 11.46 2.81
C ARG A 391 -17.81 10.70 2.17
N ASP A 392 -17.83 10.58 0.84
CA ASP A 392 -18.81 9.82 0.06
C ASP A 392 -18.18 9.30 -1.23
N VAL A 393 -18.13 7.99 -1.41
CA VAL A 393 -17.52 7.33 -2.59
C VAL A 393 -18.21 7.77 -3.88
N ARG A 394 -19.53 7.96 -3.85
CA ARG A 394 -20.36 8.33 -5.01
C ARG A 394 -20.08 9.76 -5.50
N LYS A 395 -19.64 10.65 -4.59
CA LYS A 395 -19.35 12.07 -4.86
C LYS A 395 -17.85 12.38 -4.96
N GLY A 396 -17.00 11.53 -4.40
CA GLY A 396 -15.54 11.66 -4.44
C GLY A 396 -14.94 10.85 -5.58
N PHE A 397 -14.70 9.58 -5.34
CA PHE A 397 -13.96 8.70 -6.27
C PHE A 397 -14.70 8.44 -7.58
N VAL A 398 -16.00 8.11 -7.53
CA VAL A 398 -16.74 7.64 -8.71
C VAL A 398 -16.76 8.66 -9.86
N PRO A 399 -17.06 9.96 -9.66
CA PRO A 399 -17.03 10.93 -10.76
C PRO A 399 -15.67 11.05 -11.41
N ILE A 400 -14.61 11.12 -10.62
CA ILE A 400 -13.21 11.20 -11.10
C ILE A 400 -12.89 9.96 -11.93
N GLN A 401 -13.14 8.75 -11.38
CA GLN A 401 -12.80 7.51 -12.07
C GLN A 401 -13.60 7.30 -13.36
N ARG A 402 -14.86 7.72 -13.42
CA ARG A 402 -15.66 7.70 -14.65
C ARG A 402 -15.07 8.59 -15.74
N GLY A 403 -14.61 9.78 -15.38
CA GLY A 403 -13.93 10.69 -16.30
C GLY A 403 -12.63 10.09 -16.84
N LEU A 404 -11.79 9.60 -15.93
CA LEU A 404 -10.50 9.00 -16.27
C LEU A 404 -10.67 7.74 -17.12
N SER A 405 -11.50 6.78 -16.71
CA SER A 405 -11.66 5.51 -17.43
C SER A 405 -12.19 5.66 -18.86
N LYS A 406 -12.91 6.77 -19.13
CA LYS A 406 -13.51 7.04 -20.45
C LYS A 406 -12.51 7.64 -21.45
N SER A 407 -11.60 8.50 -20.99
CA SER A 407 -10.91 9.40 -21.93
C SER A 407 -9.44 9.67 -21.58
N ASP A 408 -8.91 9.16 -20.47
CA ASP A 408 -7.55 9.44 -20.03
C ASP A 408 -6.54 8.72 -20.92
N ALA A 409 -5.62 9.47 -21.53
CA ALA A 409 -4.52 8.92 -22.33
C ALA A 409 -3.63 7.97 -21.51
N LEU A 410 -3.58 8.14 -20.18
CA LEU A 410 -2.84 7.26 -19.28
C LEU A 410 -3.35 5.81 -19.30
N ASN A 411 -4.60 5.56 -19.73
CA ASN A 411 -5.19 4.22 -19.82
C ASN A 411 -4.42 3.27 -20.78
N GLU A 412 -3.59 3.78 -21.68
CA GLU A 412 -2.71 2.96 -22.51
C GLU A 412 -1.58 2.32 -21.70
N TYR A 413 -1.22 2.92 -20.58
CA TYR A 413 -0.03 2.58 -19.78
C TYR A 413 -0.37 1.96 -18.43
N ILE A 414 -1.66 1.87 -18.07
CA ILE A 414 -2.11 1.30 -16.79
C ILE A 414 -3.26 0.33 -16.97
N GLN A 415 -3.41 -0.57 -16.02
CA GLN A 415 -4.56 -1.47 -15.94
C GLN A 415 -4.98 -1.66 -14.47
N HIS A 416 -6.24 -1.44 -14.17
CA HIS A 416 -6.79 -1.73 -12.86
C HIS A 416 -7.07 -3.23 -12.74
N VAL A 417 -6.39 -3.89 -11.79
CA VAL A 417 -6.43 -5.36 -11.63
C VAL A 417 -6.95 -5.80 -10.27
N GLY A 418 -7.27 -4.87 -9.37
CA GLY A 418 -7.90 -5.15 -8.08
C GLY A 418 -8.71 -3.95 -7.61
N SER A 419 -9.79 -4.21 -6.87
CA SER A 419 -10.72 -3.16 -6.42
C SER A 419 -11.41 -3.57 -5.12
N ALA A 420 -11.47 -2.64 -4.15
CA ALA A 420 -12.27 -2.82 -2.93
C ALA A 420 -12.75 -1.48 -2.39
N VAL A 421 -13.86 -1.50 -1.65
CA VAL A 421 -14.40 -0.34 -0.93
C VAL A 421 -14.69 -0.75 0.51
N PHE A 422 -14.37 0.15 1.44
CA PHE A 422 -14.60 -0.08 2.86
C PHE A 422 -15.15 1.17 3.53
N ALA A 423 -16.09 0.99 4.46
CA ALA A 423 -16.45 2.01 5.45
C ALA A 423 -15.45 1.93 6.61
N VAL A 424 -14.76 3.02 6.86
CA VAL A 424 -13.74 3.14 7.91
C VAL A 424 -14.37 3.82 9.12
N PRO A 425 -14.61 3.10 10.24
CA PRO A 425 -15.26 3.69 11.42
C PRO A 425 -14.44 4.83 12.02
N PRO A 426 -15.03 5.65 12.91
CA PRO A 426 -14.28 6.65 13.66
C PRO A 426 -13.14 6.03 14.46
N GLY A 427 -12.25 6.85 14.98
CA GLY A 427 -11.15 6.42 15.83
C GLY A 427 -11.64 5.84 17.16
N VAL A 428 -10.75 5.15 17.84
CA VAL A 428 -10.94 4.63 19.19
C VAL A 428 -10.62 5.75 20.18
N LEU A 429 -11.57 6.15 21.02
CA LEU A 429 -11.42 7.33 21.86
C LEU A 429 -10.54 7.08 23.09
N ASP A 430 -10.71 5.92 23.72
CA ASP A 430 -10.03 5.57 24.96
C ASP A 430 -9.84 4.05 25.10
N LYS A 431 -9.32 3.61 26.26
CA LYS A 431 -9.05 2.19 26.56
C LYS A 431 -10.29 1.29 26.65
N ASP A 432 -11.46 1.87 26.84
CA ASP A 432 -12.73 1.15 27.00
C ASP A 432 -13.52 1.10 25.68
N ASP A 433 -12.98 1.75 24.65
CA ASP A 433 -13.51 1.79 23.29
C ASP A 433 -12.78 0.81 22.36
N TRP A 434 -13.43 0.44 21.23
CA TRP A 434 -12.89 -0.53 20.29
C TRP A 434 -13.42 -0.27 18.87
N TRP A 435 -12.70 -0.72 17.87
CA TRP A 435 -13.01 -0.53 16.46
C TRP A 435 -14.40 -1.05 16.09
N GLY A 436 -15.28 -0.13 15.70
CA GLY A 436 -16.64 -0.45 15.30
C GLY A 436 -17.65 -0.56 16.41
N ARG A 437 -17.33 -0.17 17.65
CA ARG A 437 -18.28 -0.21 18.79
C ARG A 437 -19.61 0.42 18.42
N THR A 438 -19.61 1.57 17.77
CA THR A 438 -20.80 2.30 17.36
C THR A 438 -21.67 1.55 16.33
N LEU A 439 -21.10 0.67 15.51
CA LEU A 439 -21.81 -0.19 14.57
C LEU A 439 -22.55 -1.32 15.30
N PHE A 440 -21.94 -1.87 16.34
CA PHE A 440 -22.45 -3.03 17.07
C PHE A 440 -23.29 -2.64 18.31
N ALA A 441 -23.36 -1.34 18.63
CA ALA A 441 -24.22 -0.80 19.70
C ALA A 441 -25.71 -0.98 19.41
#